data_7191442e4000c7088bf43551753517fa
#
_entry.id   7191442e4000c7088bf43551753517fa
#
_cell.length_a   1.000
_cell.length_b   1.000
_cell.length_c   1.000
_cell.angle_alpha   90.00
_cell.angle_beta   90.00
_cell.angle_gamma   90.00
#
_symmetry.space_group_name_H-M   'P 1'
#
loop_
_entity.id
_entity.type
_entity.pdbx_description
1 polymer ?
#
loop_
_entity_poly.entity_id
_entity_poly.type
_entity_poly.pdbx_seq_one_letter_code
_entity_poly.pdbx_strand_id
1 'polypeptide(L)'
;MNLADYIGRYWAGAEAIYAVIIAMTFTSVLRGYAAIDEAAYWEIIYPALFCCMAWGIADGLFYAWERRYNIRMENKIIDLSRSGQNRDDAMPLIREQLDDTILRNINYEKRMELYRNLMNYLDEVGIKRILSKRDAVNIISATFVISTVA
;
A
#
# COMPACT_ATOMS: atom_id res chain seq x y z
N MET A 1 6.40 -16.16 -9.18
CA MET A 1 5.45 -15.27 -8.45
C MET A 1 6.25 -14.07 -8.04
N ASN A 2 5.92 -12.88 -8.52
CA ASN A 2 6.71 -11.67 -8.26
C ASN A 2 6.19 -11.02 -6.95
N LEU A 3 7.08 -10.79 -5.97
CA LEU A 3 6.71 -10.14 -4.70
C LEU A 3 6.06 -8.76 -4.91
N ALA A 4 6.53 -8.03 -5.92
CA ALA A 4 5.98 -6.72 -6.27
C ALA A 4 4.50 -6.76 -6.73
N ASP A 5 3.97 -7.92 -7.10
CA ASP A 5 2.57 -8.05 -7.52
C ASP A 5 1.60 -7.94 -6.34
N TYR A 6 2.08 -8.16 -5.10
CA TYR A 6 1.25 -8.07 -3.89
C TYR A 6 1.14 -6.65 -3.33
N ILE A 7 2.23 -5.88 -3.36
CA ILE A 7 2.30 -4.53 -2.79
C ILE A 7 2.39 -3.43 -3.84
N GLY A 8 2.56 -3.80 -5.12
CA GLY A 8 2.78 -2.86 -6.21
C GLY A 8 4.27 -2.49 -6.38
N ARG A 9 4.66 -2.19 -7.61
CA ARG A 9 6.07 -1.91 -7.96
C ARG A 9 6.62 -0.65 -7.29
N TYR A 10 5.78 0.37 -7.15
CA TYR A 10 6.16 1.62 -6.49
C TYR A 10 6.50 1.38 -5.01
N TRP A 11 5.63 0.71 -4.30
CA TRP A 11 5.81 0.42 -2.88
C TRP A 11 6.97 -0.55 -2.63
N ALA A 12 7.15 -1.56 -3.50
CA ALA A 12 8.31 -2.45 -3.42
C ALA A 12 9.64 -1.68 -3.56
N GLY A 13 9.68 -0.66 -4.44
CA GLY A 13 10.84 0.22 -4.57
C GLY A 13 11.05 1.09 -3.34
N ALA A 14 9.99 1.63 -2.75
CA ALA A 14 10.06 2.44 -1.53
C ALA A 14 10.59 1.61 -0.35
N GLU A 15 10.12 0.37 -0.17
CA GLU A 15 10.61 -0.55 0.87
C GLU A 15 12.10 -0.83 0.73
N ALA A 16 12.57 -1.11 -0.49
CA ALA A 16 13.98 -1.33 -0.73
C ALA A 16 14.83 -0.10 -0.38
N ILE A 17 14.36 1.11 -0.72
CA ILE A 17 15.04 2.36 -0.37
C ILE A 17 15.08 2.55 1.15
N TYR A 18 13.98 2.30 1.87
CA TYR A 18 13.95 2.41 3.34
C TYR A 18 14.91 1.42 4.00
N ALA A 19 14.97 0.16 3.53
CA ALA A 19 15.93 -0.82 4.04
C ALA A 19 17.37 -0.34 3.85
N VAL A 20 17.71 0.22 2.68
CA VAL A 20 19.05 0.80 2.41
C VAL A 20 19.33 1.98 3.35
N ILE A 21 18.38 2.89 3.57
CA ILE A 21 18.54 4.03 4.48
C ILE A 21 18.80 3.54 5.92
N ILE A 22 18.07 2.54 6.40
CA ILE A 22 18.28 1.94 7.71
C ILE A 22 19.70 1.36 7.80
N ALA A 23 20.11 0.54 6.82
CA ALA A 23 21.44 -0.05 6.78
C ALA A 23 22.54 1.01 6.78
N MET A 24 22.40 2.07 5.96
CA MET A 24 23.35 3.18 5.92
C MET A 24 23.43 3.95 7.25
N THR A 25 22.30 4.12 7.95
CA THR A 25 22.26 4.80 9.24
C THR A 25 23.06 4.02 10.27
N PHE A 26 22.84 2.72 10.39
CA PHE A 26 23.59 1.86 11.31
C PHE A 26 25.08 1.75 10.95
N THR A 27 25.40 1.61 9.67
CA THR A 27 26.82 1.55 9.22
C THR A 27 27.56 2.88 9.37
N SER A 28 26.85 4.02 9.36
CA SER A 28 27.45 5.33 9.65
C SER A 28 27.92 5.43 11.08
N VAL A 29 27.25 4.78 12.02
CA VAL A 29 27.68 4.70 13.42
C VAL A 29 29.01 3.95 13.52
N LEU A 30 29.20 2.86 12.76
CA LEU A 30 30.45 2.10 12.75
C LEU A 30 31.67 2.95 12.37
N ARG A 31 31.50 3.91 11.45
CA ARG A 31 32.62 4.78 11.00
C ARG A 31 33.11 5.73 12.11
N GLY A 32 32.31 5.96 13.15
CA GLY A 32 32.70 6.78 14.31
C GLY A 32 33.64 6.08 15.30
N TYR A 33 33.82 4.77 15.16
CA TYR A 33 34.71 3.99 16.04
C TYR A 33 36.09 3.83 15.39
N ALA A 34 37.15 4.26 16.07
CA ALA A 34 38.52 4.23 15.58
C ALA A 34 39.10 2.80 15.46
N ALA A 35 38.56 1.85 16.23
CA ALA A 35 38.91 0.44 16.15
C ALA A 35 37.61 -0.37 16.39
N ILE A 36 37.17 -1.13 15.41
CA ILE A 36 36.03 -2.02 15.51
C ILE A 36 36.58 -3.43 15.66
N ASP A 37 36.36 -4.01 16.84
CA ASP A 37 36.55 -5.45 17.00
C ASP A 37 35.33 -6.23 16.45
N GLU A 38 35.49 -7.54 16.31
CA GLU A 38 34.45 -8.39 15.77
C GLU A 38 33.16 -8.35 16.63
N ALA A 39 33.28 -8.19 17.94
CA ALA A 39 32.13 -8.10 18.83
C ALA A 39 31.34 -6.83 18.60
N ALA A 40 31.99 -5.67 18.51
CA ALA A 40 31.36 -4.38 18.23
C ALA A 40 30.65 -4.36 16.86
N TYR A 41 31.23 -5.05 15.87
CA TYR A 41 30.60 -5.22 14.56
C TYR A 41 29.23 -5.92 14.68
N TRP A 42 29.15 -7.03 15.37
CA TRP A 42 27.91 -7.77 15.54
C TRP A 42 26.86 -7.03 16.42
N GLU A 43 27.31 -6.27 17.40
CA GLU A 43 26.43 -5.42 18.23
C GLU A 43 25.67 -4.37 17.40
N ILE A 44 26.14 -4.01 16.21
CA ILE A 44 25.48 -3.05 15.34
C ILE A 44 24.67 -3.76 14.22
N ILE A 45 25.20 -4.86 13.68
CA ILE A 45 24.55 -5.58 12.59
C ILE A 45 23.24 -6.23 13.04
N TYR A 46 23.21 -6.86 14.23
CA TYR A 46 21.97 -7.47 14.73
C TYR A 46 20.83 -6.47 14.94
N PRO A 47 21.02 -5.33 15.62
CA PRO A 47 19.98 -4.32 15.73
C PRO A 47 19.51 -3.77 14.37
N ALA A 48 20.41 -3.57 13.42
CA ALA A 48 20.05 -3.12 12.07
C ALA A 48 19.14 -4.14 11.36
N LEU A 49 19.52 -5.42 11.41
CA LEU A 49 18.71 -6.50 10.82
C LEU A 49 17.33 -6.59 11.50
N PHE A 50 17.27 -6.58 12.83
CA PHE A 50 16.00 -6.60 13.55
C PHE A 50 15.14 -5.37 13.24
N CYS A 51 15.76 -4.19 13.06
CA CYS A 51 15.04 -2.98 12.65
C CYS A 51 14.40 -3.15 11.27
N CYS A 52 15.13 -3.66 10.28
CA CYS A 52 14.60 -3.94 8.94
C CYS A 52 13.45 -4.97 8.98
N MET A 53 13.61 -6.03 9.77
CA MET A 53 12.57 -7.05 9.94
C MET A 53 11.30 -6.47 10.59
N ALA A 54 11.45 -5.70 11.67
CA ALA A 54 10.33 -5.06 12.36
C ALA A 54 9.60 -4.06 11.45
N TRP A 55 10.37 -3.27 10.69
CA TRP A 55 9.83 -2.33 9.70
C TRP A 55 9.02 -3.06 8.64
N GLY A 56 9.57 -4.11 8.02
CA GLY A 56 8.86 -4.89 7.00
C GLY A 56 7.55 -5.52 7.48
N ILE A 57 7.49 -5.95 8.76
CA ILE A 57 6.25 -6.43 9.37
C ILE A 57 5.25 -5.28 9.56
N ALA A 58 5.69 -4.15 10.11
CA ALA A 58 4.83 -3.00 10.38
C ALA A 58 4.21 -2.44 9.08
N ASP A 59 5.02 -2.24 8.06
CA ASP A 59 4.55 -1.75 6.77
C ASP A 59 3.68 -2.77 6.03
N GLY A 60 4.00 -4.06 6.15
CA GLY A 60 3.15 -5.12 5.62
C GLY A 60 1.75 -5.13 6.23
N LEU A 61 1.65 -4.90 7.54
CA LEU A 61 0.37 -4.74 8.24
C LEU A 61 -0.36 -3.49 7.77
N PHE A 62 0.35 -2.38 7.57
CA PHE A 62 -0.22 -1.13 7.07
C PHE A 62 -0.77 -1.30 5.66
N TYR A 63 -0.03 -1.91 4.73
CA TYR A 63 -0.51 -2.17 3.36
C TYR A 63 -1.70 -3.12 3.32
N ALA A 64 -1.71 -4.15 4.16
CA ALA A 64 -2.85 -5.05 4.27
C ALA A 64 -4.11 -4.32 4.79
N TRP A 65 -3.93 -3.40 5.75
CA TRP A 65 -5.00 -2.57 6.28
C TRP A 65 -5.52 -1.56 5.24
N GLU A 66 -4.63 -0.85 4.55
CA GLU A 66 -4.96 0.08 3.46
C GLU A 66 -5.73 -0.64 2.35
N ARG A 67 -5.24 -1.80 1.91
CA ARG A 67 -5.91 -2.60 0.89
C ARG A 67 -7.31 -3.01 1.32
N ARG A 68 -7.48 -3.38 2.58
CA ARG A 68 -8.79 -3.72 3.15
C ARG A 68 -9.72 -2.50 3.20
N TYR A 69 -9.18 -1.34 3.53
CA TYR A 69 -9.93 -0.09 3.53
C TYR A 69 -10.42 0.26 2.12
N ASN A 70 -9.55 0.24 1.13
CA ASN A 70 -9.88 0.53 -0.27
C ASN A 70 -10.97 -0.41 -0.80
N ILE A 71 -10.85 -1.72 -0.56
CA ILE A 71 -11.88 -2.70 -0.94
C ILE A 71 -13.23 -2.40 -0.26
N ARG A 72 -13.23 -1.97 0.99
CA ARG A 72 -14.48 -1.58 1.67
C ARG A 72 -15.11 -0.35 1.04
N MET A 73 -14.30 0.64 0.66
CA MET A 73 -14.79 1.84 -0.02
C MET A 73 -15.35 1.51 -1.40
N GLU A 74 -14.64 0.70 -2.21
CA GLU A 74 -15.13 0.19 -3.49
C GLU A 74 -16.49 -0.52 -3.34
N ASN A 75 -16.61 -1.43 -2.37
CA ASN A 75 -17.85 -2.14 -2.10
C ASN A 75 -18.99 -1.22 -1.66
N LYS A 76 -18.67 -0.18 -0.86
CA LYS A 76 -19.66 0.82 -0.44
C LYS A 76 -20.19 1.63 -1.63
N ILE A 77 -19.31 2.01 -2.57
CA ILE A 77 -19.71 2.69 -3.81
C ILE A 77 -20.65 1.80 -4.61
N ILE A 78 -20.35 0.51 -4.77
CA ILE A 78 -21.21 -0.45 -5.47
C ILE A 78 -22.59 -0.56 -4.78
N ASP A 79 -22.61 -0.64 -3.44
CA ASP A 79 -23.87 -0.73 -2.70
C ASP A 79 -24.74 0.51 -2.86
N LEU A 80 -24.16 1.71 -2.78
CA LEU A 80 -24.85 2.97 -2.97
C LEU A 80 -25.31 3.14 -4.43
N SER A 81 -24.53 2.70 -5.40
CA SER A 81 -24.93 2.75 -6.82
C SER A 81 -26.17 1.91 -7.10
N ARG A 82 -26.34 0.80 -6.36
CA ARG A 82 -27.50 -0.11 -6.47
C ARG A 82 -28.72 0.34 -5.68
N SER A 83 -28.55 1.14 -4.64
CA SER A 83 -29.64 1.64 -3.84
C SER A 83 -30.23 2.91 -4.46
N GLY A 84 -31.34 2.77 -5.20
CA GLY A 84 -31.95 3.88 -5.95
C GLY A 84 -32.24 5.15 -5.14
N GLN A 85 -32.44 5.05 -3.82
CA GLN A 85 -32.70 6.20 -2.93
C GLN A 85 -31.45 6.97 -2.49
N ASN A 86 -30.25 6.32 -2.45
CA ASN A 86 -29.01 6.91 -1.91
C ASN A 86 -27.92 7.02 -2.98
N ARG A 87 -28.32 7.03 -4.24
CA ARG A 87 -27.38 7.06 -5.36
C ARG A 87 -26.53 8.33 -5.39
N ASP A 88 -27.10 9.45 -4.98
CA ASP A 88 -26.36 10.71 -4.90
C ASP A 88 -25.26 10.70 -3.83
N ASP A 89 -25.38 9.85 -2.79
CA ASP A 89 -24.35 9.66 -1.77
C ASP A 89 -23.12 8.90 -2.28
N ALA A 90 -23.21 8.20 -3.40
CA ALA A 90 -22.07 7.55 -4.03
C ALA A 90 -21.15 8.55 -4.74
N MET A 91 -21.67 9.67 -5.24
CA MET A 91 -20.92 10.65 -6.02
C MET A 91 -19.72 11.26 -5.27
N PRO A 92 -19.85 11.73 -4.00
CA PRO A 92 -18.71 12.24 -3.25
C PRO A 92 -17.64 11.18 -3.02
N LEU A 93 -17.99 9.91 -2.79
CA LEU A 93 -17.06 8.82 -2.60
C LEU A 93 -16.30 8.47 -3.90
N ILE A 94 -16.99 8.49 -5.04
CA ILE A 94 -16.37 8.30 -6.35
C ILE A 94 -15.38 9.43 -6.64
N ARG A 95 -15.75 10.66 -6.32
CA ARG A 95 -14.86 11.81 -6.47
C ARG A 95 -13.62 11.69 -5.60
N GLU A 96 -13.76 11.35 -4.33
CA GLU A 96 -12.65 11.14 -3.41
C GLU A 96 -11.66 10.09 -3.93
N GLN A 97 -12.16 9.01 -4.53
CA GLN A 97 -11.33 7.92 -5.06
C GLN A 97 -10.67 8.22 -6.41
N LEU A 98 -11.31 9.02 -7.25
CA LEU A 98 -10.90 9.20 -8.65
C LEU A 98 -10.37 10.60 -8.99
N ASP A 99 -10.70 11.65 -8.20
CA ASP A 99 -10.26 13.01 -8.48
C ASP A 99 -8.73 13.19 -8.40
N ASP A 100 -8.03 12.36 -7.62
CA ASP A 100 -6.56 12.38 -7.53
C ASP A 100 -5.85 11.55 -8.61
N THR A 101 -6.62 11.01 -9.56
CA THR A 101 -6.09 10.25 -10.70
C THR A 101 -5.89 11.14 -11.93
N ILE A 102 -5.55 10.50 -13.06
CA ILE A 102 -5.48 11.17 -14.38
C ILE A 102 -6.77 11.92 -14.73
N LEU A 103 -7.90 11.58 -14.10
CA LEU A 103 -9.19 12.22 -14.32
C LEU A 103 -9.23 13.68 -13.87
N ARG A 104 -8.30 14.10 -13.00
CA ARG A 104 -8.13 15.51 -12.61
C ARG A 104 -7.89 16.44 -13.81
N ASN A 105 -7.27 15.92 -14.87
CA ASN A 105 -6.95 16.68 -16.08
C ASN A 105 -8.13 16.79 -17.06
N ILE A 106 -9.28 16.17 -16.74
CA ILE A 106 -10.50 16.25 -17.57
C ILE A 106 -11.37 17.40 -17.10
N ASN A 107 -12.01 18.10 -18.07
CA ASN A 107 -12.99 19.15 -17.76
C ASN A 107 -14.05 18.63 -16.78
N TYR A 108 -14.42 19.49 -15.82
CA TYR A 108 -15.35 19.13 -14.73
C TYR A 108 -16.67 18.53 -15.22
N GLU A 109 -17.30 19.10 -16.27
CA GLU A 109 -18.57 18.61 -16.81
C GLU A 109 -18.45 17.19 -17.37
N LYS A 110 -17.41 16.94 -18.18
CA LYS A 110 -17.14 15.61 -18.75
C LYS A 110 -16.76 14.59 -17.67
N ARG A 111 -16.07 15.03 -16.62
CA ARG A 111 -15.72 14.18 -15.47
C ARG A 111 -16.98 13.76 -14.70
N MET A 112 -17.93 14.68 -14.50
CA MET A 112 -19.20 14.37 -13.85
C MET A 112 -20.06 13.41 -14.67
N GLU A 113 -20.07 13.57 -15.99
CA GLU A 113 -20.72 12.64 -16.91
C GLU A 113 -20.10 11.25 -16.82
N LEU A 114 -18.77 11.17 -16.81
CA LEU A 114 -18.04 9.90 -16.64
C LEU A 114 -18.40 9.20 -15.32
N TYR A 115 -18.48 9.94 -14.21
CA TYR A 115 -18.84 9.38 -12.90
C TYR A 115 -20.28 8.87 -12.86
N ARG A 116 -21.22 9.56 -13.52
CA ARG A 116 -22.60 9.07 -13.67
C ARG A 116 -22.65 7.77 -14.49
N ASN A 117 -21.93 7.72 -15.59
CA ASN A 117 -21.84 6.52 -16.43
C ASN A 117 -21.19 5.35 -15.69
N LEU A 118 -20.15 5.64 -14.89
CA LEU A 118 -19.53 4.64 -14.01
C LEU A 118 -20.52 4.09 -12.98
N MET A 119 -21.31 4.95 -12.33
CA MET A 119 -22.34 4.49 -11.40
C MET A 119 -23.38 3.59 -12.06
N ASN A 120 -23.84 3.93 -13.27
CA ASN A 120 -24.76 3.10 -14.03
C ASN A 120 -24.16 1.72 -14.31
N TYR A 121 -22.88 1.71 -14.72
CA TYR A 121 -22.19 0.47 -15.02
C TYR A 121 -21.95 -0.39 -13.76
N LEU A 122 -21.63 0.23 -12.62
CA LEU A 122 -21.45 -0.47 -11.34
C LEU A 122 -22.75 -1.06 -10.81
N ASP A 123 -23.90 -0.44 -11.10
CA ASP A 123 -25.22 -0.98 -10.78
C ASP A 123 -25.46 -2.32 -11.50
N GLU A 124 -25.10 -2.39 -12.77
CA GLU A 124 -25.33 -3.58 -13.61
C GLU A 124 -24.30 -4.70 -13.36
N VAL A 125 -23.02 -4.36 -13.28
CA VAL A 125 -21.90 -5.33 -13.39
C VAL A 125 -20.98 -5.32 -12.15
N GLY A 126 -21.18 -4.42 -11.19
CA GLY A 126 -20.32 -4.27 -10.04
C GLY A 126 -20.18 -5.58 -9.23
N ILE A 127 -18.95 -6.08 -9.04
CA ILE A 127 -18.66 -7.27 -8.25
C ILE A 127 -17.95 -6.85 -6.95
N LYS A 128 -18.53 -7.21 -5.82
CA LYS A 128 -17.90 -6.98 -4.51
C LYS A 128 -16.66 -7.84 -4.34
N ARG A 129 -15.63 -7.25 -3.75
CA ARG A 129 -14.37 -7.91 -3.44
C ARG A 129 -14.21 -8.11 -1.94
N ILE A 130 -13.46 -9.13 -1.57
CA ILE A 130 -13.08 -9.40 -0.18
C ILE A 130 -11.59 -9.71 -0.16
N LEU A 131 -10.85 -9.03 0.71
CA LEU A 131 -9.45 -9.38 0.96
C LEU A 131 -9.42 -10.71 1.74
N SER A 132 -8.89 -11.75 1.13
CA SER A 132 -8.73 -13.03 1.80
C SER A 132 -7.63 -12.95 2.88
N LYS A 133 -7.69 -13.83 3.88
CA LYS A 133 -6.60 -13.95 4.87
C LYS A 133 -5.27 -14.30 4.20
N ARG A 134 -5.32 -15.11 3.15
CA ARG A 134 -4.12 -15.51 2.38
C ARG A 134 -3.49 -14.31 1.68
N ASP A 135 -4.29 -13.41 1.09
CA ASP A 135 -3.76 -12.21 0.42
C ASP A 135 -3.12 -11.26 1.44
N ALA A 136 -3.73 -11.09 2.62
CA ALA A 136 -3.14 -10.28 3.68
C ALA A 136 -1.80 -10.86 4.16
N VAL A 137 -1.70 -12.18 4.36
CA VAL A 137 -0.44 -12.85 4.71
C VAL A 137 0.60 -12.70 3.61
N ASN A 138 0.20 -12.82 2.34
CA ASN A 138 1.11 -12.64 1.21
C ASN A 138 1.67 -11.21 1.13
N ILE A 139 0.84 -10.19 1.40
CA ILE A 139 1.27 -8.78 1.47
C ILE A 139 2.34 -8.62 2.55
N ILE A 140 2.06 -9.05 3.78
CA ILE A 140 2.97 -8.94 4.93
C ILE A 140 4.28 -9.68 4.64
N SER A 141 4.20 -10.89 4.10
CA SER A 141 5.38 -11.69 3.78
C SER A 141 6.23 -11.06 2.68
N ALA A 142 5.59 -10.48 1.64
CA ALA A 142 6.31 -9.80 0.57
C ALA A 142 7.06 -8.57 1.07
N THR A 143 6.42 -7.74 1.91
CA THR A 143 7.04 -6.55 2.51
C THR A 143 8.20 -6.95 3.42
N PHE A 144 7.99 -7.94 4.29
CA PHE A 144 9.03 -8.47 5.18
C PHE A 144 10.26 -8.94 4.40
N VAL A 145 10.08 -9.72 3.32
CA VAL A 145 11.19 -10.22 2.51
C VAL A 145 11.94 -9.07 1.84
N ILE A 146 11.23 -8.10 1.24
CA ILE A 146 11.86 -6.97 0.57
C ILE A 146 12.67 -6.14 1.56
N SER A 147 12.10 -5.77 2.71
CA SER A 147 12.78 -4.95 3.73
C SER A 147 13.96 -5.67 4.40
N THR A 148 13.98 -7.01 4.40
CA THR A 148 15.05 -7.77 5.04
C THR A 148 16.20 -8.10 4.08
N VAL A 149 15.93 -8.23 2.79
CA VAL A 149 16.87 -8.73 1.77
C VAL A 149 17.47 -7.58 0.93
N ALA A 150 16.80 -6.41 0.87
CA ALA A 150 17.32 -5.24 0.16
C ALA A 150 18.46 -4.57 0.92
#